data_d3ca046f8d8b2b3e9b668564c2234ffe
#
_entry.id   d3ca046f8d8b2b3e9b668564c2234ffe
#
_cell.length_a   1.000
_cell.length_b   1.000
_cell.length_c   1.000
_cell.angle_alpha   90.00
_cell.angle_beta   90.00
_cell.angle_gamma   90.00
#
_symmetry.space_group_name_H-M   'P 1'
#
loop_
_entity.id
_entity.type
_entity.pdbx_description
1 polymer ?
#
loop_
_entity_poly.entity_id
_entity_poly.type
_entity_poly.pdbx_seq_one_letter_code
_entity_poly.pdbx_strand_id
1 'polypeptide(L)'
;MAALLTAGRLVAVAVSGGGRTLANLLQRQQSGSGYQVAAVIASNAECAAVAIAKAHQLPLFVGDFSAAGHAACGERLYPWLCNQRINWVALAGFIKLFPLHSDWSRRIVNIHPSLLPKHGGKGMYGDKVHAAVLAAGDVKAGASVHFVTPGYDEGAVVAQVSVPVQPEDTVRLLADRVFAAESQLYPQTLNLLINGVLPRADGVVERSIYDGT
;
A
#
# COMPACT_ATOMS: atom_id res chain seq x y z
N MET A 1 -0.28 -5.77 -31.08
CA MET A 1 -1.20 -4.88 -30.32
C MET A 1 -1.24 -5.14 -28.82
N ALA A 2 -0.90 -6.33 -28.32
CA ALA A 2 -0.91 -6.61 -26.86
C ALA A 2 0.22 -5.90 -26.07
N ALA A 3 1.36 -5.61 -26.66
CA ALA A 3 2.52 -5.02 -25.96
C ALA A 3 2.35 -3.53 -25.59
N LEU A 4 1.47 -2.79 -26.26
CA LEU A 4 1.23 -1.36 -25.95
C LEU A 4 0.28 -1.15 -24.76
N LEU A 5 -0.52 -2.15 -24.39
CA LEU A 5 -1.49 -2.05 -23.30
C LEU A 5 -0.85 -2.32 -21.92
N THR A 6 0.35 -2.90 -21.86
CA THR A 6 1.06 -3.18 -20.60
C THR A 6 1.99 -2.06 -20.15
N ALA A 7 2.31 -1.10 -21.00
CA ALA A 7 3.34 -0.08 -20.75
C ALA A 7 3.05 0.89 -19.57
N GLY A 8 1.83 0.92 -19.03
CA GLY A 8 1.47 1.78 -17.90
C GLY A 8 1.04 1.05 -16.62
N ARG A 9 1.10 -0.29 -16.59
CA ARG A 9 0.40 -1.12 -15.59
C ARG A 9 1.30 -1.92 -14.63
N LEU A 10 2.63 -1.78 -14.77
CA LEU A 10 3.58 -2.56 -13.97
C LEU A 10 3.77 -1.89 -12.60
N VAL A 11 3.48 -2.66 -11.55
CA VAL A 11 3.55 -2.23 -10.16
C VAL A 11 4.66 -2.98 -9.43
N ALA A 12 5.54 -2.26 -8.74
CA ALA A 12 6.40 -2.85 -7.72
C ALA A 12 5.71 -2.73 -6.35
N VAL A 13 5.70 -3.82 -5.59
CA VAL A 13 5.11 -3.82 -4.25
C VAL A 13 6.20 -3.78 -3.19
N ALA A 14 6.19 -2.74 -2.34
CA ALA A 14 7.16 -2.57 -1.27
C ALA A 14 6.63 -3.15 0.05
N VAL A 15 7.46 -3.96 0.71
CA VAL A 15 7.08 -4.76 1.88
C VAL A 15 8.14 -4.73 2.98
N SER A 16 7.71 -4.86 4.25
CA SER A 16 8.62 -5.02 5.40
C SER A 16 8.30 -6.23 6.28
N GLY A 17 7.19 -6.90 6.05
CA GLY A 17 6.65 -7.92 6.95
C GLY A 17 6.11 -9.17 6.26
N GLY A 18 4.95 -9.64 6.72
CA GLY A 18 4.35 -10.92 6.34
C GLY A 18 3.86 -11.04 4.89
N GLY A 19 3.60 -9.91 4.20
CA GLY A 19 3.19 -9.90 2.79
C GLY A 19 1.72 -10.25 2.54
N ARG A 20 0.83 -10.15 3.52
CA ARG A 20 -0.63 -10.38 3.33
C ARG A 20 -1.20 -9.54 2.19
N THR A 21 -0.85 -8.25 2.14
CA THR A 21 -1.31 -7.33 1.09
C THR A 21 -0.67 -7.64 -0.27
N LEU A 22 0.61 -8.05 -0.30
CA LEU A 22 1.26 -8.54 -1.52
C LEU A 22 0.53 -9.76 -2.08
N ALA A 23 0.24 -10.76 -1.23
CA ALA A 23 -0.49 -11.96 -1.62
C ALA A 23 -1.89 -11.61 -2.17
N ASN A 24 -2.59 -10.67 -1.53
CA ASN A 24 -3.89 -10.19 -2.01
C ASN A 24 -3.78 -9.52 -3.39
N LEU A 25 -2.81 -8.64 -3.60
CA LEU A 25 -2.60 -7.98 -4.89
C LEU A 25 -2.31 -8.99 -6.00
N LEU A 26 -1.49 -10.01 -5.73
CA LEU A 26 -1.19 -11.10 -6.67
C LEU A 26 -2.43 -11.95 -7.00
N GLN A 27 -3.24 -12.27 -6.00
CA GLN A 27 -4.49 -12.99 -6.22
C GLN A 27 -5.48 -12.18 -7.07
N ARG A 28 -5.63 -10.90 -6.78
CA ARG A 28 -6.53 -9.99 -7.52
C ARG A 28 -6.07 -9.76 -8.96
N GLN A 29 -4.77 -9.74 -9.21
CA GLN A 29 -4.20 -9.68 -10.55
C GLN A 29 -4.66 -10.85 -11.42
N GLN A 30 -4.70 -12.08 -10.89
CA GLN A 30 -5.19 -13.27 -11.60
C GLN A 30 -6.65 -13.16 -12.00
N SER A 31 -7.45 -12.40 -11.25
CA SER A 31 -8.87 -12.15 -11.51
C SER A 31 -9.14 -11.02 -12.54
N GLY A 32 -8.12 -10.59 -13.31
CA GLY A 32 -8.28 -9.61 -14.38
C GLY A 32 -8.23 -8.16 -13.94
N SER A 33 -7.46 -7.83 -12.91
CA SER A 33 -7.20 -6.42 -12.53
C SER A 33 -6.50 -5.65 -13.65
N GLY A 34 -6.64 -4.34 -13.66
CA GLY A 34 -5.97 -3.46 -14.63
C GLY A 34 -4.48 -3.23 -14.37
N TYR A 35 -3.90 -3.81 -13.30
CA TYR A 35 -2.48 -3.72 -12.95
C TYR A 35 -1.81 -5.09 -13.00
N GLN A 36 -0.48 -5.09 -13.05
CA GLN A 36 0.35 -6.28 -12.93
C GLN A 36 1.45 -6.04 -11.88
N VAL A 37 1.49 -6.88 -10.85
CA VAL A 37 2.63 -6.91 -9.93
C VAL A 37 3.82 -7.53 -10.67
N ALA A 38 4.83 -6.71 -10.94
CA ALA A 38 5.97 -7.08 -11.77
C ALA A 38 7.28 -7.18 -10.97
N ALA A 39 7.30 -6.68 -9.73
CA ALA A 39 8.49 -6.69 -8.89
C ALA A 39 8.13 -6.53 -7.41
N VAL A 40 9.05 -6.89 -6.53
CA VAL A 40 8.92 -6.68 -5.07
C VAL A 40 10.13 -5.93 -4.55
N ILE A 41 9.89 -4.99 -3.65
CA ILE A 41 10.91 -4.23 -2.92
C ILE A 41 10.80 -4.63 -1.45
N ALA A 42 11.85 -5.20 -0.88
CA ALA A 42 11.88 -5.61 0.52
C ALA A 42 12.85 -4.74 1.33
N SER A 43 12.42 -4.29 2.50
CA SER A 43 13.28 -3.56 3.43
C SER A 43 14.16 -4.49 4.28
N ASN A 44 13.93 -5.80 4.18
CA ASN A 44 14.69 -6.84 4.88
C ASN A 44 14.61 -8.14 4.05
N ALA A 45 15.74 -8.78 3.84
CA ALA A 45 15.84 -10.04 3.11
C ALA A 45 15.10 -11.22 3.79
N GLU A 46 14.91 -11.13 5.10
CA GLU A 46 14.31 -12.20 5.91
C GLU A 46 12.80 -12.05 6.11
N CYS A 47 12.18 -10.97 5.60
CA CYS A 47 10.74 -10.81 5.74
C CYS A 47 9.98 -11.89 4.94
N ALA A 48 8.87 -12.39 5.51
CA ALA A 48 8.10 -13.50 4.90
C ALA A 48 7.60 -13.18 3.48
N ALA A 49 7.40 -11.91 3.15
CA ALA A 49 7.03 -11.46 1.81
C ALA A 49 8.09 -11.81 0.73
N VAL A 50 9.37 -11.97 1.10
CA VAL A 50 10.44 -12.41 0.19
C VAL A 50 10.18 -13.83 -0.32
N ALA A 51 9.67 -14.72 0.52
CA ALA A 51 9.30 -16.06 0.11
C ALA A 51 8.15 -16.03 -0.93
N ILE A 52 7.17 -15.13 -0.75
CA ILE A 52 6.09 -14.94 -1.73
C ILE A 52 6.66 -14.46 -3.06
N ALA A 53 7.56 -13.48 -3.06
CA ALA A 53 8.19 -12.97 -4.28
C ALA A 53 8.94 -14.08 -5.03
N LYS A 54 9.71 -14.90 -4.32
CA LYS A 54 10.45 -16.04 -4.89
C LYS A 54 9.50 -17.10 -5.47
N ALA A 55 8.44 -17.46 -4.76
CA ALA A 55 7.45 -18.44 -5.22
C ALA A 55 6.76 -18.00 -6.52
N HIS A 56 6.55 -16.70 -6.70
CA HIS A 56 5.99 -16.11 -7.91
C HIS A 56 7.04 -15.70 -8.95
N GLN A 57 8.32 -16.03 -8.74
CA GLN A 57 9.43 -15.68 -9.63
C GLN A 57 9.52 -14.19 -9.98
N LEU A 58 9.15 -13.32 -9.03
CA LEU A 58 9.19 -11.89 -9.22
C LEU A 58 10.59 -11.33 -8.98
N PRO A 59 11.07 -10.39 -9.82
CA PRO A 59 12.25 -9.60 -9.52
C PRO A 59 12.18 -9.00 -8.12
N LEU A 60 13.26 -9.13 -7.35
CA LEU A 60 13.33 -8.70 -5.96
C LEU A 60 14.46 -7.70 -5.76
N PHE A 61 14.13 -6.53 -5.23
CA PHE A 61 15.08 -5.57 -4.69
C PHE A 61 15.09 -5.64 -3.17
N VAL A 62 16.26 -5.83 -2.58
CA VAL A 62 16.44 -5.72 -1.12
C VAL A 62 17.32 -4.52 -0.85
N GLY A 63 16.82 -3.59 -0.04
CA GLY A 63 17.51 -2.34 0.27
C GLY A 63 17.60 -2.04 1.76
N ASP A 64 18.61 -1.25 2.13
CA ASP A 64 18.70 -0.64 3.45
C ASP A 64 17.96 0.70 3.46
N PHE A 65 16.77 0.69 4.02
CA PHE A 65 15.91 1.88 4.19
C PHE A 65 16.07 2.51 5.59
N SER A 66 17.15 2.22 6.31
CA SER A 66 17.51 2.94 7.53
C SER A 66 17.91 4.39 7.20
N ALA A 67 17.95 5.26 8.21
CA ALA A 67 18.38 6.64 8.01
C ALA A 67 19.77 6.74 7.38
N ALA A 68 20.69 5.81 7.72
CA ALA A 68 22.05 5.78 7.18
C ALA A 68 22.10 5.27 5.73
N GLY A 69 21.27 4.29 5.37
CA GLY A 69 21.26 3.67 4.04
C GLY A 69 20.31 4.32 3.04
N HIS A 70 19.43 5.21 3.49
CA HIS A 70 18.30 5.71 2.72
C HIS A 70 18.67 6.35 1.37
N ALA A 71 19.67 7.24 1.36
CA ALA A 71 20.11 7.92 0.14
C ALA A 71 20.71 6.93 -0.87
N ALA A 72 21.68 6.12 -0.44
CA ALA A 72 22.32 5.12 -1.28
C ALA A 72 21.33 4.05 -1.76
N CYS A 73 20.32 3.73 -0.95
CA CYS A 73 19.23 2.85 -1.37
C CYS A 73 18.44 3.48 -2.51
N GLY A 74 18.09 4.76 -2.43
CA GLY A 74 17.38 5.48 -3.48
C GLY A 74 18.16 5.52 -4.80
N GLU A 75 19.46 5.80 -4.76
CA GLU A 75 20.34 5.82 -5.94
C GLU A 75 20.35 4.47 -6.70
N ARG A 76 20.21 3.35 -5.99
CA ARG A 76 20.15 2.01 -6.57
C ARG A 76 18.74 1.60 -7.00
N LEU A 77 17.75 2.00 -6.23
CA LEU A 77 16.36 1.59 -6.42
C LEU A 77 15.77 2.14 -7.72
N TYR A 78 15.93 3.43 -7.99
CA TYR A 78 15.28 4.05 -9.15
C TYR A 78 15.80 3.54 -10.50
N PRO A 79 17.12 3.40 -10.75
CA PRO A 79 17.60 2.71 -11.95
C PRO A 79 17.08 1.28 -12.07
N TRP A 80 17.00 0.55 -10.94
CA TRP A 80 16.44 -0.79 -10.95
C TRP A 80 14.95 -0.80 -11.32
N LEU A 81 14.13 0.10 -10.78
CA LEU A 81 12.72 0.24 -11.15
C LEU A 81 12.56 0.53 -12.64
N CYS A 82 13.38 1.40 -13.20
CA CYS A 82 13.39 1.72 -14.63
C CYS A 82 13.75 0.49 -15.47
N ASN A 83 14.77 -0.28 -15.08
CA ASN A 83 15.17 -1.52 -15.75
C ASN A 83 14.07 -2.57 -15.73
N GLN A 84 13.28 -2.64 -14.66
CA GLN A 84 12.09 -3.49 -14.55
C GLN A 84 10.85 -2.89 -15.22
N ARG A 85 10.96 -1.70 -15.84
CA ARG A 85 9.86 -0.98 -16.50
C ARG A 85 8.68 -0.70 -15.56
N ILE A 86 8.94 -0.53 -14.27
CA ILE A 86 7.91 -0.25 -13.27
C ILE A 86 7.32 1.15 -13.53
N ASN A 87 6.01 1.26 -13.38
CA ASN A 87 5.27 2.50 -13.54
C ASN A 87 4.74 3.05 -12.22
N TRP A 88 4.46 2.18 -11.27
CA TRP A 88 3.89 2.50 -9.96
C TRP A 88 4.60 1.73 -8.85
N VAL A 89 4.66 2.32 -7.67
CA VAL A 89 5.07 1.64 -6.46
C VAL A 89 3.92 1.63 -5.46
N ALA A 90 3.57 0.46 -4.97
CA ALA A 90 2.54 0.23 -3.96
C ALA A 90 3.19 -0.20 -2.64
N LEU A 91 3.14 0.64 -1.60
CA LEU A 91 3.62 0.29 -0.27
C LEU A 91 2.56 -0.59 0.42
N ALA A 92 2.96 -1.77 0.88
CA ALA A 92 2.07 -2.80 1.42
C ALA A 92 2.64 -3.35 2.75
N GLY A 93 2.36 -2.65 3.84
CA GLY A 93 2.99 -2.93 5.14
C GLY A 93 4.49 -2.59 5.13
N PHE A 94 4.85 -1.52 4.44
CA PHE A 94 6.21 -0.99 4.41
C PHE A 94 6.38 0.05 5.51
N ILE A 95 7.17 -0.28 6.54
CA ILE A 95 7.27 0.50 7.78
C ILE A 95 8.45 1.48 7.83
N LYS A 96 9.16 1.65 6.74
CA LYS A 96 10.29 2.58 6.60
C LYS A 96 9.89 3.78 5.77
N LEU A 97 10.64 4.89 5.88
CA LEU A 97 10.51 5.96 4.89
C LEU A 97 10.95 5.43 3.52
N PHE A 98 10.16 5.74 2.51
CA PHE A 98 10.50 5.36 1.14
C PHE A 98 11.30 6.50 0.51
N PRO A 99 12.47 6.24 -0.12
CA PRO A 99 13.21 7.30 -0.80
C PRO A 99 12.38 7.84 -1.97
N LEU A 100 12.23 9.15 -2.04
CA LEU A 100 11.44 9.78 -3.09
C LEU A 100 12.34 10.39 -4.15
N HIS A 101 11.89 10.33 -5.40
CA HIS A 101 12.52 10.95 -6.55
C HIS A 101 11.48 11.79 -7.30
N SER A 102 11.88 12.96 -7.84
CA SER A 102 10.97 13.90 -8.49
C SER A 102 10.14 13.27 -9.61
N ASP A 103 10.77 12.42 -10.43
CA ASP A 103 10.12 11.75 -11.58
C ASP A 103 9.07 10.72 -11.16
N TRP A 104 9.06 10.35 -9.87
CA TRP A 104 8.12 9.40 -9.30
C TRP A 104 7.04 10.07 -8.45
N SER A 105 7.00 11.39 -8.46
CA SER A 105 5.95 12.15 -7.82
C SER A 105 4.58 11.66 -8.26
N ARG A 106 3.69 11.36 -7.29
CA ARG A 106 2.34 10.82 -7.51
C ARG A 106 2.28 9.46 -8.22
N ARG A 107 3.38 8.70 -8.20
CA ARG A 107 3.43 7.30 -8.68
C ARG A 107 3.72 6.31 -7.56
N ILE A 108 3.80 6.78 -6.33
CA ILE A 108 4.03 5.97 -5.14
C ILE A 108 2.85 6.17 -4.21
N VAL A 109 2.17 5.08 -3.87
CA VAL A 109 1.01 5.08 -2.97
C VAL A 109 1.22 4.12 -1.81
N ASN A 110 0.62 4.42 -0.67
CA ASN A 110 0.62 3.57 0.51
C ASN A 110 -0.81 3.23 0.90
N ILE A 111 -1.00 2.05 1.49
CA ILE A 111 -2.22 1.72 2.23
C ILE A 111 -1.92 1.75 3.72
N HIS A 112 -2.70 2.53 4.47
CA HIS A 112 -2.59 2.68 5.91
C HIS A 112 -3.87 2.21 6.60
N PRO A 113 -3.78 1.40 7.69
CA PRO A 113 -4.95 0.75 8.30
C PRO A 113 -5.74 1.67 9.25
N SER A 114 -5.90 2.94 8.89
CA SER A 114 -6.77 3.88 9.60
C SER A 114 -7.46 4.85 8.64
N LEU A 115 -8.43 5.60 9.17
CA LEU A 115 -9.05 6.73 8.49
C LEU A 115 -8.19 7.99 8.68
N LEU A 116 -7.19 8.18 7.81
CA LEU A 116 -6.30 9.32 7.87
C LEU A 116 -7.08 10.66 7.83
N PRO A 117 -6.60 11.69 8.56
CA PRO A 117 -5.31 11.79 9.26
C PRO A 117 -5.25 11.14 10.65
N LYS A 118 -6.37 10.59 11.17
CA LYS A 118 -6.36 9.93 12.48
C LYS A 118 -5.49 8.68 12.48
N HIS A 119 -4.76 8.46 13.57
CA HIS A 119 -3.92 7.28 13.81
C HIS A 119 -2.90 7.02 12.70
N GLY A 120 -2.44 8.09 12.02
CA GLY A 120 -1.31 8.08 11.09
C GLY A 120 -0.02 8.58 11.74
N GLY A 121 1.08 8.56 10.99
CA GLY A 121 2.35 9.14 11.38
C GLY A 121 3.37 8.14 11.93
N LYS A 122 4.52 8.67 12.35
CA LYS A 122 5.67 7.88 12.78
C LYS A 122 5.32 6.91 13.91
N GLY A 123 5.58 5.63 13.69
CA GLY A 123 5.35 4.57 14.69
C GLY A 123 3.96 3.95 14.65
N MET A 124 3.04 4.47 13.84
CA MET A 124 1.69 3.97 13.65
C MET A 124 1.66 2.92 12.53
N TYR A 125 1.75 1.65 12.89
CA TYR A 125 1.70 0.52 11.96
C TYR A 125 1.22 -0.75 12.66
N GLY A 126 0.62 -1.67 11.91
CA GLY A 126 0.13 -2.96 12.39
C GLY A 126 -0.83 -2.81 13.57
N ASP A 127 -0.70 -3.68 14.55
CA ASP A 127 -1.60 -3.74 15.71
C ASP A 127 -1.64 -2.44 16.55
N LYS A 128 -0.59 -1.62 16.46
CA LYS A 128 -0.54 -0.32 17.17
C LYS A 128 -1.64 0.63 16.72
N VAL A 129 -1.97 0.61 15.43
CA VAL A 129 -3.04 1.44 14.87
C VAL A 129 -4.38 1.02 15.44
N HIS A 130 -4.68 -0.28 15.41
CA HIS A 130 -5.95 -0.82 15.90
C HIS A 130 -6.08 -0.64 17.42
N ALA A 131 -4.98 -0.82 18.17
CA ALA A 131 -4.95 -0.52 19.59
C ALA A 131 -5.25 0.96 19.89
N ALA A 132 -4.70 1.87 19.09
CA ALA A 132 -4.95 3.31 19.25
C ALA A 132 -6.41 3.67 18.93
N VAL A 133 -7.01 3.07 17.90
CA VAL A 133 -8.43 3.25 17.55
C VAL A 133 -9.33 2.81 18.72
N LEU A 134 -9.07 1.61 19.29
CA LEU A 134 -9.85 1.10 20.43
C LEU A 134 -9.66 1.96 21.67
N ALA A 135 -8.43 2.37 21.96
CA ALA A 135 -8.13 3.23 23.12
C ALA A 135 -8.75 4.62 23.00
N ALA A 136 -8.92 5.15 21.78
CA ALA A 136 -9.59 6.42 21.53
C ALA A 136 -11.12 6.34 21.63
N GLY A 137 -11.69 5.15 21.72
CA GLY A 137 -13.15 4.95 21.71
C GLY A 137 -13.81 5.33 20.39
N ASP A 138 -13.05 5.28 19.29
CA ASP A 138 -13.60 5.57 17.96
C ASP A 138 -14.67 4.55 17.59
N VAL A 139 -15.81 5.00 17.08
CA VAL A 139 -16.91 4.13 16.62
C VAL A 139 -16.71 3.61 15.19
N LYS A 140 -15.75 4.17 14.46
CA LYS A 140 -15.36 3.76 13.11
C LYS A 140 -13.85 3.62 13.02
N ALA A 141 -13.41 2.58 12.36
CA ALA A 141 -12.06 2.36 11.89
C ALA A 141 -12.06 2.28 10.35
N GLY A 142 -10.95 1.93 9.74
CA GLY A 142 -10.92 1.73 8.30
C GLY A 142 -9.51 1.74 7.73
N ALA A 143 -9.43 1.98 6.43
CA ALA A 143 -8.16 2.07 5.73
C ALA A 143 -8.16 3.26 4.76
N SER A 144 -6.98 3.79 4.50
CA SER A 144 -6.75 4.90 3.57
C SER A 144 -5.64 4.54 2.57
N VAL A 145 -5.90 4.77 1.30
CA VAL A 145 -4.85 4.82 0.28
C VAL A 145 -4.48 6.28 0.06
N HIS A 146 -3.20 6.59 0.15
CA HIS A 146 -2.68 7.95 -0.01
C HIS A 146 -1.40 7.98 -0.85
N PHE A 147 -1.09 9.13 -1.44
CA PHE A 147 0.21 9.34 -2.06
C PHE A 147 1.31 9.43 -1.00
N VAL A 148 2.49 8.91 -1.32
CA VAL A 148 3.64 8.96 -0.41
C VAL A 148 4.34 10.31 -0.54
N THR A 149 4.63 10.92 0.61
CA THR A 149 5.38 12.16 0.79
C THR A 149 6.60 11.92 1.69
N PRO A 150 7.49 12.92 1.89
CA PRO A 150 8.64 12.73 2.78
C PRO A 150 8.29 12.44 4.25
N GLY A 151 7.07 12.81 4.70
CA GLY A 151 6.55 12.46 6.02
C GLY A 151 5.78 11.15 6.03
N TYR A 152 5.54 10.62 7.24
CA TYR A 152 4.73 9.41 7.41
C TYR A 152 3.25 9.75 7.32
N ASP A 153 2.53 9.13 6.38
CA ASP A 153 1.07 9.17 6.22
C ASP A 153 0.47 10.57 6.02
N GLU A 154 1.28 11.54 5.54
CA GLU A 154 0.89 12.94 5.36
C GLU A 154 0.42 13.28 3.93
N GLY A 155 0.57 12.35 2.99
CA GLY A 155 0.22 12.59 1.60
C GLY A 155 -1.29 12.64 1.36
N ALA A 156 -1.67 13.26 0.25
CA ALA A 156 -3.06 13.39 -0.13
C ALA A 156 -3.76 12.02 -0.21
N VAL A 157 -4.87 11.88 0.48
CA VAL A 157 -5.68 10.67 0.47
C VAL A 157 -6.37 10.52 -0.88
N VAL A 158 -6.27 9.33 -1.46
CA VAL A 158 -6.85 8.94 -2.75
C VAL A 158 -8.21 8.29 -2.55
N ALA A 159 -8.29 7.36 -1.60
CA ALA A 159 -9.50 6.62 -1.28
C ALA A 159 -9.48 6.15 0.17
N GLN A 160 -10.65 6.05 0.76
CA GLN A 160 -10.84 5.50 2.10
C GLN A 160 -12.00 4.52 2.12
N VAL A 161 -11.96 3.60 3.08
CA VAL A 161 -13.06 2.71 3.42
C VAL A 161 -13.22 2.66 4.93
N SER A 162 -14.45 2.82 5.40
CA SER A 162 -14.76 2.73 6.82
C SER A 162 -15.37 1.38 7.19
N VAL A 163 -15.08 0.92 8.41
CA VAL A 163 -15.68 -0.26 9.05
C VAL A 163 -16.13 0.11 10.46
N PRO A 164 -17.20 -0.48 10.99
CA PRO A 164 -17.62 -0.22 12.36
C PRO A 164 -16.62 -0.81 13.35
N VAL A 165 -16.44 -0.12 14.48
CA VAL A 165 -15.82 -0.70 15.69
C VAL A 165 -16.94 -1.26 16.55
N GLN A 166 -16.82 -2.52 16.97
CA GLN A 166 -17.80 -3.23 17.77
C GLN A 166 -17.42 -3.21 19.24
N PRO A 167 -18.38 -3.25 20.18
CA PRO A 167 -18.09 -3.17 21.62
C PRO A 167 -17.12 -4.24 22.13
N GLU A 168 -17.15 -5.43 21.52
CA GLU A 168 -16.32 -6.58 21.91
C GLU A 168 -15.05 -6.73 21.07
N ASP A 169 -14.68 -5.72 20.28
CA ASP A 169 -13.50 -5.81 19.44
C ASP A 169 -12.22 -5.91 20.29
N THR A 170 -11.48 -6.94 20.00
CA THR A 170 -10.06 -7.00 20.33
C THR A 170 -9.25 -6.37 19.20
N VAL A 171 -7.99 -6.03 19.46
CA VAL A 171 -7.05 -5.53 18.44
C VAL A 171 -7.05 -6.44 17.20
N ARG A 172 -7.06 -7.76 17.42
CA ARG A 172 -7.04 -8.74 16.33
C ARG A 172 -8.34 -8.75 15.53
N LEU A 173 -9.50 -8.74 16.19
CA LEU A 173 -10.79 -8.72 15.47
C LEU A 173 -10.95 -7.48 14.60
N LEU A 174 -10.56 -6.32 15.16
CA LEU A 174 -10.57 -5.08 14.40
C LEU A 174 -9.57 -5.11 13.25
N ALA A 175 -8.34 -5.59 13.49
CA ALA A 175 -7.31 -5.74 12.45
C ALA A 175 -7.77 -6.62 11.29
N ASP A 176 -8.42 -7.74 11.57
CA ASP A 176 -8.91 -8.66 10.52
C ASP A 176 -10.07 -8.02 9.73
N ARG A 177 -10.97 -7.27 10.40
CA ARG A 177 -12.06 -6.53 9.74
C ARG A 177 -11.51 -5.42 8.84
N VAL A 178 -10.55 -4.63 9.33
CA VAL A 178 -9.89 -3.58 8.54
C VAL A 178 -9.15 -4.19 7.37
N PHE A 179 -8.41 -5.29 7.57
CA PHE A 179 -7.69 -5.96 6.49
C PHE A 179 -8.62 -6.50 5.39
N ALA A 180 -9.80 -7.00 5.75
CA ALA A 180 -10.80 -7.42 4.77
C ALA A 180 -11.22 -6.25 3.87
N ALA A 181 -11.38 -5.05 4.45
CA ALA A 181 -11.68 -3.82 3.73
C ALA A 181 -10.49 -3.34 2.86
N GLU A 182 -9.26 -3.34 3.40
CA GLU A 182 -8.02 -3.05 2.65
C GLU A 182 -7.89 -3.93 1.41
N SER A 183 -8.20 -5.22 1.57
CA SER A 183 -8.07 -6.24 0.52
C SER A 183 -8.98 -5.98 -0.70
N GLN A 184 -9.98 -5.13 -0.54
CA GLN A 184 -10.84 -4.65 -1.62
C GLN A 184 -10.43 -3.26 -2.10
N LEU A 185 -10.18 -2.34 -1.16
CA LEU A 185 -9.87 -0.95 -1.45
C LEU A 185 -8.60 -0.80 -2.29
N TYR A 186 -7.51 -1.45 -1.87
CA TYR A 186 -6.21 -1.21 -2.48
C TYR A 186 -6.12 -1.64 -3.96
N PRO A 187 -6.54 -2.87 -4.34
CA PRO A 187 -6.56 -3.26 -5.74
C PRO A 187 -7.45 -2.36 -6.60
N GLN A 188 -8.61 -1.96 -6.09
CA GLN A 188 -9.54 -1.07 -6.80
C GLN A 188 -8.92 0.31 -7.01
N THR A 189 -8.27 0.87 -5.98
CA THR A 189 -7.62 2.18 -6.06
C THR A 189 -6.44 2.16 -7.03
N LEU A 190 -5.59 1.12 -6.98
CA LEU A 190 -4.50 0.95 -7.94
C LEU A 190 -5.03 0.89 -9.38
N ASN A 191 -6.12 0.15 -9.60
CA ASN A 191 -6.73 0.07 -10.92
C ASN A 191 -7.22 1.44 -11.42
N LEU A 192 -7.86 2.23 -10.57
CA LEU A 192 -8.31 3.58 -10.91
C LEU A 192 -7.13 4.50 -11.26
N LEU A 193 -6.11 4.55 -10.42
CA LEU A 193 -4.92 5.39 -10.61
C LEU A 193 -4.18 5.05 -11.90
N ILE A 194 -3.98 3.77 -12.18
CA ILE A 194 -3.28 3.29 -13.37
C ILE A 194 -4.05 3.63 -14.65
N ASN A 195 -5.38 3.67 -14.60
CA ASN A 195 -6.22 4.08 -15.72
C ASN A 195 -6.42 5.61 -15.78
N GLY A 196 -5.65 6.39 -15.01
CA GLY A 196 -5.67 7.85 -15.06
C GLY A 196 -6.87 8.49 -14.35
N VAL A 197 -7.62 7.69 -13.57
CA VAL A 197 -8.71 8.21 -12.75
C VAL A 197 -8.11 8.69 -11.44
N LEU A 198 -7.81 9.99 -11.38
CA LEU A 198 -7.41 10.65 -10.14
C LEU A 198 -8.67 11.11 -9.38
N PRO A 199 -8.67 11.01 -8.04
CA PRO A 199 -9.72 11.66 -7.26
C PRO A 199 -9.69 13.16 -7.57
N ARG A 200 -10.86 13.78 -7.64
CA ARG A 200 -10.98 15.25 -7.77
C ARG A 200 -10.31 15.91 -6.57
N ALA A 201 -9.82 17.13 -6.74
CA ALA A 201 -9.07 17.85 -5.70
C ALA A 201 -9.85 18.05 -4.38
N ASP A 202 -11.17 17.83 -4.42
CA ASP A 202 -12.15 18.02 -3.34
C ASP A 202 -12.82 16.70 -2.89
N GLY A 203 -12.44 15.55 -3.43
CA GLY A 203 -13.11 14.27 -3.19
C GLY A 203 -12.20 13.12 -2.88
N VAL A 204 -12.11 12.76 -1.62
CA VAL A 204 -11.81 11.41 -1.19
C VAL A 204 -12.95 10.51 -1.69
N VAL A 205 -12.64 9.45 -2.45
CA VAL A 205 -13.66 8.45 -2.80
C VAL A 205 -13.96 7.66 -1.53
N GLU A 206 -14.87 8.16 -0.70
CA GLU A 206 -15.39 7.39 0.42
C GLU A 206 -16.25 6.25 -0.13
N ARG A 207 -15.91 5.03 0.23
CA ARG A 207 -16.76 3.87 0.02
C ARG A 207 -17.04 3.22 1.36
N SER A 208 -18.31 3.13 1.72
CA SER A 208 -18.77 2.19 2.73
C SER A 208 -19.00 0.85 2.06
N ILE A 209 -18.41 -0.23 2.56
CA ILE A 209 -18.66 -1.59 2.08
C ILE A 209 -19.96 -2.14 2.69
N TYR A 210 -20.58 -1.40 3.60
CA TYR A 210 -21.78 -1.81 4.36
C TYR A 210 -23.06 -1.10 3.93
N ASP A 211 -23.05 -0.20 2.95
CA ASP A 211 -24.23 0.49 2.45
C ASP A 211 -24.98 -0.29 1.34
N GLY A 212 -24.78 -1.59 1.28
CA GLY A 212 -25.38 -2.51 0.31
C GLY A 212 -26.13 -3.65 0.97
N THR A 213 -27.25 -3.36 1.62
CA THR A 213 -28.37 -4.29 1.85
C THR A 213 -29.66 -3.59 1.54
#